data_b2c326b72d159a234df87580dc095197
#
_entry.id   b2c326b72d159a234df87580dc095197
#
_cell.length_a   1.000
_cell.length_b   1.000
_cell.length_c   1.000
_cell.angle_alpha   90.00
_cell.angle_beta   90.00
_cell.angle_gamma   90.00
#
_symmetry.space_group_name_H-M   'P 1'
#
loop_
_entity.id
_entity.type
_entity.pdbx_description
1 polymer ?
#
loop_
_entity_poly.entity_id
_entity_poly.type
_entity_poly.pdbx_seq_one_letter_code
_entity_poly.pdbx_strand_id
1 'polypeptide(L)'
;MNYKTEYALWQVWATVQAAKSSQDADRIVAPLLWWVSTGRCSGKQANTIASLSKRQITTVAKRLISCDGFGDYDIAIKKVAQYIDNI
;
A
#
# COMPACT_ATOMS: atom_id res chain seq x y z
N MET A 1 11.97 7.22 6.18
CA MET A 1 11.28 6.55 5.07
C MET A 1 11.93 6.94 3.76
N ASN A 2 12.06 6.00 2.83
CA ASN A 2 12.66 6.26 1.52
C ASN A 2 11.75 7.18 0.70
N TYR A 3 12.33 8.20 0.07
CA TYR A 3 11.62 9.14 -0.79
C TYR A 3 10.84 8.44 -1.92
N LYS A 4 11.46 7.45 -2.57
CA LYS A 4 10.81 6.70 -3.65
C LYS A 4 9.63 5.89 -3.15
N THR A 5 9.74 5.30 -1.97
CA THR A 5 8.66 4.54 -1.34
C THR A 5 7.49 5.46 -0.99
N GLU A 6 7.78 6.63 -0.44
CA GLU A 6 6.76 7.63 -0.13
C GLU A 6 6.02 8.06 -1.39
N TYR A 7 6.74 8.31 -2.46
CA TYR A 7 6.13 8.67 -3.74
C TYR A 7 5.21 7.56 -4.27
N ALA A 8 5.64 6.31 -4.17
CA ALA A 8 4.83 5.18 -4.59
C ALA A 8 3.54 5.07 -3.77
N LEU A 9 3.60 5.31 -2.47
CA LEU A 9 2.42 5.29 -1.60
C LEU A 9 1.43 6.41 -1.97
N TRP A 10 1.94 7.59 -2.32
CA TRP A 10 1.10 8.69 -2.79
C TRP A 10 0.46 8.38 -4.15
N GLN A 11 1.13 7.59 -5.01
CA GLN A 11 0.51 7.11 -6.24
C GLN A 11 -0.64 6.12 -5.94
N VAL A 12 -0.49 5.26 -4.96
CA VAL A 12 -1.58 4.39 -4.49
C VAL A 12 -2.76 5.25 -4.03
N TRP A 13 -2.49 6.26 -3.21
CA TRP A 13 -3.51 7.19 -2.72
C TRP A 13 -4.25 7.87 -3.89
N ALA A 14 -3.51 8.40 -4.86
CA ALA A 14 -4.11 9.07 -6.01
C ALA A 14 -4.97 8.12 -6.86
N THR A 15 -4.52 6.87 -7.03
CA THR A 15 -5.26 5.85 -7.77
C THR A 15 -6.59 5.54 -7.09
N VAL A 16 -6.58 5.37 -5.77
CA VAL A 16 -7.79 5.10 -5.00
C VAL A 16 -8.72 6.31 -4.98
N GLN A 17 -8.16 7.50 -4.84
CA GLN A 17 -8.94 8.74 -4.84
C GLN A 17 -9.69 8.93 -6.16
N ALA A 18 -9.10 8.53 -7.27
CA ALA A 18 -9.75 8.59 -8.58
C ALA A 18 -10.92 7.58 -8.72
N ALA A 19 -10.86 6.45 -7.99
CA ALA A 19 -11.86 5.37 -8.06
C ALA A 19 -12.86 5.40 -6.91
N LYS A 20 -12.51 6.05 -5.79
CA LYS A 20 -13.27 6.07 -4.54
C LYS A 20 -13.24 7.48 -3.96
N SER A 21 -13.84 7.65 -2.77
CA SER A 21 -13.76 8.89 -2.02
C SER A 21 -12.35 9.11 -1.45
N SER A 22 -12.00 10.37 -1.13
CA SER A 22 -10.72 10.69 -0.48
C SER A 22 -10.58 9.98 0.87
N GLN A 23 -11.68 9.77 1.58
CA GLN A 23 -11.68 9.06 2.86
C GLN A 23 -11.22 7.62 2.68
N ASP A 24 -11.66 6.93 1.61
CA ASP A 24 -11.18 5.57 1.32
C ASP A 24 -9.70 5.56 0.97
N ALA A 25 -9.24 6.57 0.25
CA ALA A 25 -7.83 6.71 -0.10
C ALA A 25 -6.97 6.83 1.16
N ASP A 26 -7.35 7.68 2.10
CA ASP A 26 -6.62 7.87 3.35
C ASP A 26 -6.59 6.59 4.18
N ARG A 27 -7.70 5.87 4.24
CA ARG A 27 -7.78 4.60 4.95
C ARG A 27 -6.87 3.53 4.36
N ILE A 28 -6.55 3.60 3.08
CA ILE A 28 -5.66 2.65 2.41
C ILE A 28 -4.20 3.04 2.60
N VAL A 29 -3.88 4.31 2.47
CA VAL A 29 -2.49 4.78 2.57
C VAL A 29 -1.96 4.70 4.00
N ALA A 30 -2.80 4.97 4.99
CA ALA A 30 -2.37 4.99 6.39
C ALA A 30 -1.72 3.66 6.85
N PRO A 31 -2.31 2.47 6.59
CA PRO A 31 -1.66 1.22 6.95
C PRO A 31 -0.31 1.01 6.27
N LEU A 32 -0.18 1.41 5.00
CA LEU A 32 1.07 1.27 4.26
C LEU A 32 2.15 2.19 4.83
N LEU A 33 1.80 3.43 5.16
CA LEU A 33 2.72 4.37 5.79
C LEU A 33 3.18 3.83 7.15
N TRP A 34 2.25 3.33 7.95
CA TRP A 34 2.57 2.73 9.25
C TRP A 34 3.55 1.56 9.08
N TRP A 35 3.29 0.67 8.15
CA TRP A 35 4.13 -0.50 7.90
C TRP A 35 5.56 -0.11 7.54
N VAL A 36 5.71 0.83 6.61
CA VAL A 36 7.03 1.31 6.18
C VAL A 36 7.75 2.05 7.30
N SER A 37 7.05 2.93 8.01
CA SER A 37 7.65 3.78 9.05
C SER A 37 8.04 3.03 10.31
N THR A 38 7.37 1.91 10.62
CA THR A 38 7.70 1.10 11.79
C THR A 38 8.85 0.12 11.56
N GLY A 39 9.39 0.05 10.35
CA GLY A 39 10.49 -0.84 10.01
C GLY A 39 10.10 -2.30 9.85
N ARG A 40 8.81 -2.63 9.83
CA ARG A 40 8.33 -4.00 9.59
C ARG A 40 8.45 -4.39 8.11
N CYS A 41 8.54 -3.39 7.24
CA CYS A 41 8.77 -3.59 5.82
C CYS A 41 10.25 -3.83 5.60
N SER A 42 10.61 -4.94 4.94
CA SER A 42 12.00 -5.20 4.59
C SER A 42 12.51 -4.20 3.55
N GLY A 43 13.83 -4.06 3.45
CA GLY A 43 14.43 -3.22 2.41
C GLY A 43 14.03 -3.67 1.00
N LYS A 44 13.93 -4.99 0.79
CA LYS A 44 13.47 -5.56 -0.48
C LYS A 44 12.02 -5.16 -0.78
N GLN A 45 11.15 -5.25 0.20
CA GLN A 45 9.74 -4.87 0.05
C GLN A 45 9.59 -3.38 -0.22
N ALA A 46 10.33 -2.54 0.49
CA ALA A 46 10.32 -1.09 0.27
C ALA A 46 10.77 -0.75 -1.16
N ASN A 47 11.82 -1.39 -1.66
CA ASN A 47 12.29 -1.19 -3.02
C ASN A 47 11.26 -1.67 -4.05
N THR A 48 10.58 -2.78 -3.78
CA THR A 48 9.51 -3.28 -4.64
C THR A 48 8.36 -2.27 -4.73
N ILE A 49 7.92 -1.74 -3.59
CA ILE A 49 6.88 -0.71 -3.54
C ILE A 49 7.29 0.50 -4.38
N ALA A 50 8.53 0.95 -4.23
CA ALA A 50 9.04 2.11 -4.98
C ALA A 50 9.10 1.87 -6.48
N SER A 51 9.13 0.62 -6.91
CA SER A 51 9.25 0.22 -8.32
C SER A 51 7.93 -0.26 -8.95
N LEU A 52 6.81 -0.17 -8.21
CA LEU A 52 5.53 -0.65 -8.71
C LEU A 52 5.09 0.08 -9.97
N SER A 53 4.63 -0.69 -10.94
CA SER A 53 3.96 -0.14 -12.12
C SER A 53 2.55 0.34 -11.76
N LYS A 54 1.94 1.13 -12.63
CA LYS A 54 0.56 1.59 -12.44
C LYS A 54 -0.42 0.43 -12.25
N ARG A 55 -0.23 -0.65 -13.01
CA ARG A 55 -1.06 -1.85 -12.90
C ARG A 55 -0.91 -2.51 -11.53
N GLN A 56 0.32 -2.61 -11.03
CA GLN A 56 0.60 -3.20 -9.73
C GLN A 56 0.04 -2.33 -8.61
N ILE A 57 0.18 -1.02 -8.71
CA ILE A 57 -0.42 -0.06 -7.76
C ILE A 57 -1.93 -0.27 -7.68
N THR A 58 -2.59 -0.39 -8.83
CA THR A 58 -4.03 -0.64 -8.89
C THR A 58 -4.40 -1.96 -8.20
N THR A 59 -3.59 -3.01 -8.40
CA THR A 59 -3.81 -4.31 -7.75
C THR A 59 -3.66 -4.20 -6.23
N VAL A 60 -2.64 -3.50 -5.74
CA VAL A 60 -2.45 -3.26 -4.31
C VAL A 60 -3.68 -2.53 -3.72
N ALA A 61 -4.13 -1.48 -4.40
CA ALA A 61 -5.29 -0.71 -3.95
C ALA A 61 -6.55 -1.59 -3.88
N LYS A 62 -6.80 -2.41 -4.89
CA LYS A 62 -7.95 -3.34 -4.91
C LYS A 62 -7.89 -4.35 -3.78
N ARG A 63 -6.71 -4.90 -3.48
CA ARG A 63 -6.55 -5.86 -2.39
C ARG A 63 -6.83 -5.22 -1.03
N LEU A 64 -6.40 -3.99 -0.83
CA LEU A 64 -6.67 -3.26 0.41
C LEU A 64 -8.15 -2.94 0.57
N ILE A 65 -8.81 -2.52 -0.50
CA ILE A 65 -10.25 -2.21 -0.49
C ILE A 65 -11.07 -3.46 -0.15
N SER A 66 -10.70 -4.61 -0.70
CA SER A 66 -11.41 -5.88 -0.50
C SER A 66 -11.12 -6.54 0.84
N CYS A 67 -10.23 -5.98 1.66
CA CYS A 67 -9.86 -6.55 2.94
C CYS A 67 -10.94 -6.28 3.99
N ASP A 68 -11.55 -7.35 4.52
CA ASP A 68 -12.59 -7.23 5.55
C ASP A 68 -12.06 -6.68 6.88
N GLY A 69 -10.77 -6.86 7.14
CA GLY A 69 -10.10 -6.31 8.31
C GLY A 69 -9.58 -4.91 8.11
N PHE A 70 -10.30 -4.06 7.42
CA PHE A 70 -9.80 -2.74 7.05
C PHE A 70 -9.42 -1.87 8.24
N GLY A 71 -10.09 -2.04 9.38
CA GLY A 71 -9.70 -1.39 10.63
C GLY A 71 -8.54 -2.08 11.34
N ASP A 72 -8.11 -3.24 10.86
CA ASP A 72 -7.00 -4.01 11.41
C ASP A 72 -5.83 -3.95 10.44
N TYR A 73 -4.85 -3.12 10.78
CA TYR A 73 -3.68 -2.89 9.94
C TYR A 73 -2.85 -4.15 9.72
N ASP A 74 -2.80 -5.04 10.72
CA ASP A 74 -2.01 -6.28 10.60
C ASP A 74 -2.59 -7.19 9.51
N ILE A 75 -3.90 -7.33 9.43
CA ILE A 75 -4.55 -8.14 8.39
C ILE A 75 -4.31 -7.54 7.02
N ALA A 76 -4.54 -6.25 6.86
CA ALA A 76 -4.35 -5.53 5.60
C ALA A 76 -2.90 -5.65 5.11
N ILE A 77 -1.94 -5.46 6.02
CA ILE A 77 -0.52 -5.49 5.69
C ILE A 77 -0.06 -6.91 5.32
N LYS A 78 -0.56 -7.94 5.97
CA LYS A 78 -0.23 -9.33 5.60
C LYS A 78 -0.60 -9.61 4.14
N LYS A 79 -1.78 -9.18 3.70
CA LYS A 79 -2.22 -9.38 2.31
C LYS A 79 -1.34 -8.61 1.33
N VAL A 80 -1.00 -7.38 1.65
CA VAL A 80 -0.14 -6.56 0.80
C VAL A 80 1.28 -7.14 0.75
N ALA A 81 1.83 -7.54 1.89
CA ALA A 81 3.16 -8.14 1.96
C ALA A 81 3.24 -9.40 1.11
N GLN A 82 2.24 -10.28 1.19
CA GLN A 82 2.19 -11.49 0.35
C GLN A 82 2.20 -11.14 -1.14
N TYR A 83 1.42 -10.14 -1.53
CA TYR A 83 1.39 -9.72 -2.93
C TYR A 83 2.76 -9.19 -3.37
N ILE A 84 3.39 -8.34 -2.57
CA ILE A 84 4.68 -7.74 -2.89
C ILE A 84 5.78 -8.80 -2.94
N ASP A 85 5.76 -9.79 -2.05
CA ASP A 85 6.75 -10.86 -2.02
C ASP A 85 6.66 -11.76 -3.26
N ASN A 86 5.53 -11.78 -3.94
CA ASN A 86 5.29 -12.60 -5.13
C ASN A 86 5.49 -11.85 -6.45
N ILE A 87 5.86 -10.58 -6.39
CA ILE A 87 6.16 -9.81 -7.60
C ILE A 87 7.48 -10.21 -8.25
#